data_88816088e9c9c46d740febb61838331b
#
_entry.id   88816088e9c9c46d740febb61838331b
#
_cell.length_a   1.000
_cell.length_b   1.000
_cell.length_c   1.000
_cell.angle_alpha   90.00
_cell.angle_beta   90.00
_cell.angle_gamma   90.00
#
_symmetry.space_group_name_H-M   'P 1'
#
loop_
_entity.id
_entity.type
_entity.pdbx_description
1 polymer ?
#
loop_
_entity_poly.entity_id
_entity_poly.type
_entity_poly.pdbx_seq_one_letter_code
_entity_poly.pdbx_strand_id
1 'polypeptide(L)'
;MILDFSWLPPEINSARIYAGAGSGPLFMAAAAWEGLAADLRASASSFDAVIAGLAAGPWSGPASVAMAGAAAPYVGWLSAAAGQAELSAGQATAAATAFEAALAATVHPAAVTANRVLLGALVATNILGQNTPAIAATEFDYVEMWAQDVGAMVGYHAGAAAVAETLTPFSVPPLDLAGLASQAGAQLTGMATSVSAALSXPQPVRCWWSEAALDEIGGTGCGRISDRGPAGFAAGGPGQAEFGHQPFDGASGHLDALTVQG
;
A
#
# COMPACT_ATOMS: atom_id res chain seq x y z
N MET A 1 -10.43 15.16 6.73
CA MET A 1 -11.56 14.61 7.51
C MET A 1 -10.98 13.78 8.64
N ILE A 2 -11.15 14.23 9.88
CA ILE A 2 -10.70 13.45 11.05
C ILE A 2 -11.77 12.38 11.27
N LEU A 3 -11.41 11.13 11.07
CA LEU A 3 -12.27 10.01 11.44
C LEU A 3 -12.22 9.89 12.97
N ASP A 4 -13.28 10.31 13.62
CA ASP A 4 -13.36 10.22 15.08
C ASP A 4 -13.85 8.83 15.47
N PHE A 5 -12.91 7.95 15.71
CA PHE A 5 -13.17 6.56 16.10
C PHE A 5 -13.92 6.45 17.43
N SER A 6 -13.90 7.52 18.24
CA SER A 6 -14.60 7.53 19.53
C SER A 6 -16.12 7.53 19.40
N TRP A 7 -16.65 7.96 18.25
CA TRP A 7 -18.10 7.90 17.99
C TRP A 7 -18.57 6.53 17.49
N LEU A 8 -17.64 5.65 17.15
CA LEU A 8 -17.95 4.33 16.61
C LEU A 8 -17.83 3.27 17.71
N PRO A 9 -18.91 2.49 17.94
CA PRO A 9 -18.85 1.44 18.96
C PRO A 9 -17.88 0.33 18.58
N PRO A 10 -17.47 -0.52 19.54
CA PRO A 10 -16.46 -1.55 19.27
C PRO A 10 -16.88 -2.54 18.18
N GLU A 11 -18.18 -2.81 18.00
CA GLU A 11 -18.68 -3.65 16.91
C GLU A 11 -18.20 -3.13 15.54
N ILE A 12 -18.18 -1.80 15.36
CA ILE A 12 -17.78 -1.18 14.09
C ILE A 12 -16.26 -1.12 13.98
N ASN A 13 -15.57 -0.63 15.02
CA ASN A 13 -14.10 -0.50 14.99
C ASN A 13 -13.43 -1.87 14.81
N SER A 14 -13.85 -2.84 15.61
CA SER A 14 -13.38 -4.22 15.57
C SER A 14 -13.66 -4.87 14.20
N ALA A 15 -14.91 -4.79 13.70
CA ALA A 15 -15.25 -5.38 12.41
C ALA A 15 -14.42 -4.79 11.28
N ARG A 16 -14.14 -3.50 11.30
CA ARG A 16 -13.34 -2.81 10.27
C ARG A 16 -11.93 -3.36 10.15
N ILE A 17 -11.22 -3.49 11.28
CA ILE A 17 -9.83 -3.97 11.26
C ILE A 17 -9.77 -5.45 10.83
N TYR A 18 -10.77 -6.25 11.22
CA TYR A 18 -10.81 -7.69 10.93
C TYR A 18 -11.33 -8.01 9.52
N ALA A 19 -12.05 -7.10 8.86
CA ALA A 19 -12.69 -7.36 7.55
C ALA A 19 -11.78 -7.12 6.35
N GLY A 20 -10.61 -6.53 6.52
CA GLY A 20 -9.77 -6.12 5.41
C GLY A 20 -8.83 -7.18 4.85
N ALA A 21 -8.02 -6.76 3.89
CA ALA A 21 -7.03 -7.60 3.21
C ALA A 21 -5.85 -7.99 4.13
N GLY A 22 -5.78 -7.41 5.31
CA GLY A 22 -4.66 -7.63 6.23
C GLY A 22 -3.40 -6.91 5.79
N SER A 23 -2.29 -7.27 6.41
CA SER A 23 -0.96 -6.73 6.14
C SER A 23 -0.29 -7.33 4.90
N GLY A 24 -0.79 -8.47 4.39
CA GLY A 24 -0.19 -9.22 3.29
C GLY A 24 0.19 -8.39 2.08
N PRO A 25 -0.74 -7.60 1.50
CA PRO A 25 -0.43 -6.76 0.34
C PRO A 25 0.70 -5.75 0.59
N LEU A 26 0.82 -5.24 1.81
CA LEU A 26 1.90 -4.29 2.18
C LEU A 26 3.26 -5.00 2.25
N PHE A 27 3.32 -6.23 2.80
CA PHE A 27 4.55 -7.01 2.80
C PHE A 27 4.96 -7.41 1.38
N MET A 28 3.99 -7.74 0.51
CA MET A 28 4.28 -8.01 -0.90
C MET A 28 4.82 -6.75 -1.60
N ALA A 29 4.27 -5.59 -1.30
CA ALA A 29 4.77 -4.31 -1.83
C ALA A 29 6.20 -4.04 -1.35
N ALA A 30 6.50 -4.30 -0.07
CA ALA A 30 7.85 -4.14 0.48
C ALA A 30 8.86 -5.02 -0.29
N ALA A 31 8.53 -6.30 -0.48
CA ALA A 31 9.40 -7.22 -1.23
C ALA A 31 9.59 -6.78 -2.68
N ALA A 32 8.55 -6.26 -3.33
CA ALA A 32 8.65 -5.74 -4.70
C ALA A 32 9.57 -4.51 -4.78
N TRP A 33 9.49 -3.62 -3.79
CA TRP A 33 10.38 -2.45 -3.70
C TRP A 33 11.84 -2.86 -3.45
N GLU A 34 12.08 -3.89 -2.61
CA GLU A 34 13.41 -4.45 -2.38
C GLU A 34 13.99 -5.04 -3.67
N GLY A 35 13.16 -5.77 -4.42
CA GLY A 35 13.53 -6.31 -5.72
C GLY A 35 13.93 -5.20 -6.69
N LEU A 36 13.11 -4.14 -6.80
CA LEU A 36 13.41 -2.99 -7.65
C LEU A 36 14.73 -2.32 -7.22
N ALA A 37 14.97 -2.17 -5.93
CA ALA A 37 16.23 -1.59 -5.42
C ALA A 37 17.45 -2.41 -5.86
N ALA A 38 17.36 -3.74 -5.77
CA ALA A 38 18.42 -4.65 -6.20
C ALA A 38 18.68 -4.53 -7.71
N ASP A 39 17.62 -4.51 -8.52
CA ASP A 39 17.70 -4.39 -9.99
C ASP A 39 18.33 -3.05 -10.42
N LEU A 40 17.95 -1.96 -9.73
CA LEU A 40 18.53 -0.63 -10.01
C LEU A 40 20.02 -0.59 -9.65
N ARG A 41 20.44 -1.23 -8.53
CA ARG A 41 21.86 -1.33 -8.17
C ARG A 41 22.63 -2.15 -9.19
N ALA A 42 22.07 -3.30 -9.61
CA ALA A 42 22.67 -4.15 -10.62
C ALA A 42 22.83 -3.38 -11.93
N SER A 43 21.82 -2.62 -12.32
CA SER A 43 21.83 -1.77 -13.52
C SER A 43 22.91 -0.67 -13.41
N ALA A 44 23.01 -0.01 -12.27
CA ALA A 44 24.02 1.02 -12.02
C ALA A 44 25.44 0.43 -12.15
N SER A 45 25.69 -0.71 -11.50
CA SER A 45 27.01 -1.35 -11.53
C SER A 45 27.36 -1.89 -12.92
N SER A 46 26.40 -2.47 -13.64
CA SER A 46 26.58 -2.97 -15.01
C SER A 46 26.91 -1.82 -15.97
N PHE A 47 26.18 -0.73 -15.87
CA PHE A 47 26.38 0.45 -16.69
C PHE A 47 27.76 1.06 -16.43
N ASP A 48 28.12 1.22 -15.15
CA ASP A 48 29.43 1.73 -14.73
C ASP A 48 30.58 0.84 -15.25
N ALA A 49 30.41 -0.49 -15.15
CA ALA A 49 31.42 -1.46 -15.65
C ALA A 49 31.61 -1.35 -17.18
N VAL A 50 30.52 -1.15 -17.94
CA VAL A 50 30.59 -0.96 -19.40
C VAL A 50 31.35 0.34 -19.71
N ILE A 51 31.04 1.44 -19.04
CA ILE A 51 31.69 2.74 -19.21
C ILE A 51 33.19 2.61 -18.88
N ALA A 52 33.52 1.98 -17.74
CA ALA A 52 34.88 1.76 -17.31
C ALA A 52 35.66 0.90 -18.32
N GLY A 53 35.04 -0.19 -18.79
CA GLY A 53 35.64 -1.09 -19.79
C GLY A 53 35.95 -0.39 -21.13
N LEU A 54 35.02 0.47 -21.57
CA LEU A 54 35.24 1.26 -22.80
C LEU A 54 36.38 2.26 -22.62
N ALA A 55 36.46 2.94 -21.49
CA ALA A 55 37.48 3.96 -21.20
C ALA A 55 38.86 3.37 -20.95
N ALA A 56 38.93 2.15 -20.40
CA ALA A 56 40.20 1.45 -20.14
C ALA A 56 40.73 0.65 -21.34
N GLY A 57 39.90 0.44 -22.37
CA GLY A 57 40.20 -0.37 -23.53
C GLY A 57 40.82 0.39 -24.71
N PRO A 58 40.48 -0.04 -25.93
CA PRO A 58 41.04 0.60 -27.16
C PRO A 58 40.60 2.06 -27.33
N TRP A 59 39.52 2.49 -26.69
CA TRP A 59 39.05 3.87 -26.82
C TRP A 59 39.53 4.69 -25.63
N SER A 60 40.73 5.25 -25.74
CA SER A 60 41.30 6.12 -24.71
C SER A 60 41.49 7.54 -25.24
N GLY A 61 41.54 8.51 -24.32
CA GLY A 61 41.78 9.89 -24.67
C GLY A 61 40.67 10.85 -24.23
N PRO A 62 40.70 12.12 -24.65
CA PRO A 62 39.77 13.15 -24.17
C PRO A 62 38.29 12.80 -24.44
N ALA A 63 38.01 12.13 -25.55
CA ALA A 63 36.62 11.76 -25.91
C ALA A 63 36.07 10.70 -24.96
N SER A 64 36.87 9.71 -24.55
CA SER A 64 36.40 8.67 -23.58
C SER A 64 36.20 9.27 -22.19
N VAL A 65 37.07 10.21 -21.77
CA VAL A 65 36.90 10.93 -20.50
C VAL A 65 35.61 11.76 -20.51
N ALA A 66 35.35 12.46 -21.63
CA ALA A 66 34.11 13.25 -21.79
C ALA A 66 32.85 12.35 -21.73
N MET A 67 32.91 11.19 -22.40
CA MET A 67 31.80 10.19 -22.36
C MET A 67 31.58 9.67 -20.95
N ALA A 68 32.63 9.28 -20.23
CA ALA A 68 32.54 8.79 -18.85
C ALA A 68 31.95 9.88 -17.92
N GLY A 69 32.39 11.14 -18.10
CA GLY A 69 31.86 12.29 -17.35
C GLY A 69 30.38 12.55 -17.63
N ALA A 70 29.96 12.36 -18.89
CA ALA A 70 28.54 12.51 -19.27
C ALA A 70 27.68 11.36 -18.74
N ALA A 71 28.21 10.16 -18.56
CA ALA A 71 27.50 8.98 -18.07
C ALA A 71 27.38 8.94 -16.54
N ALA A 72 28.34 9.52 -15.81
CA ALA A 72 28.41 9.46 -14.35
C ALA A 72 27.13 9.95 -13.65
N PRO A 73 26.48 11.06 -14.08
CA PRO A 73 25.22 11.48 -13.46
C PRO A 73 24.11 10.44 -13.57
N TYR A 74 24.07 9.66 -14.64
CA TYR A 74 23.07 8.60 -14.81
C TYR A 74 23.32 7.44 -13.84
N VAL A 75 24.56 7.02 -13.66
CA VAL A 75 24.94 6.01 -12.65
C VAL A 75 24.53 6.50 -11.24
N GLY A 76 24.81 7.77 -10.94
CA GLY A 76 24.44 8.39 -9.68
C GLY A 76 22.92 8.39 -9.48
N TRP A 77 22.16 8.72 -10.53
CA TRP A 77 20.70 8.70 -10.49
C TRP A 77 20.15 7.27 -10.25
N LEU A 78 20.68 6.26 -10.92
CA LEU A 78 20.29 4.86 -10.70
C LEU A 78 20.53 4.43 -9.25
N SER A 79 21.68 4.81 -8.69
CA SER A 79 22.03 4.52 -7.30
C SER A 79 21.12 5.22 -6.31
N ALA A 80 20.78 6.50 -6.58
CA ALA A 80 19.85 7.27 -5.77
C ALA A 80 18.42 6.69 -5.84
N ALA A 81 17.99 6.28 -7.04
CA ALA A 81 16.70 5.64 -7.25
C ALA A 81 16.62 4.29 -6.49
N ALA A 82 17.72 3.53 -6.48
CA ALA A 82 17.80 2.30 -5.68
C ALA A 82 17.62 2.58 -4.18
N GLY A 83 18.28 3.62 -3.66
CA GLY A 83 18.12 4.05 -2.27
C GLY A 83 16.69 4.47 -1.97
N GLN A 84 16.06 5.18 -2.90
CA GLN A 84 14.65 5.61 -2.75
C GLN A 84 13.71 4.39 -2.73
N ALA A 85 13.97 3.38 -3.55
CA ALA A 85 13.18 2.13 -3.55
C ALA A 85 13.33 1.39 -2.21
N GLU A 86 14.53 1.35 -1.62
CA GLU A 86 14.74 0.79 -0.28
C GLU A 86 13.95 1.52 0.80
N LEU A 87 13.94 2.86 0.74
CA LEU A 87 13.15 3.65 1.68
C LEU A 87 11.66 3.31 1.54
N SER A 88 11.18 3.16 0.29
CA SER A 88 9.78 2.77 0.02
C SER A 88 9.46 1.37 0.57
N ALA A 89 10.40 0.43 0.47
CA ALA A 89 10.26 -0.91 1.07
C ALA A 89 10.13 -0.82 2.60
N GLY A 90 10.97 -0.02 3.23
CA GLY A 90 10.92 0.23 4.68
C GLY A 90 9.59 0.84 5.10
N GLN A 91 9.08 1.79 4.32
CA GLN A 91 7.79 2.45 4.59
C GLN A 91 6.62 1.47 4.45
N ALA A 92 6.64 0.59 3.43
CA ALA A 92 5.63 -0.45 3.26
C ALA A 92 5.65 -1.45 4.43
N THR A 93 6.84 -1.82 4.90
CA THR A 93 7.02 -2.68 6.08
C THR A 93 6.50 -1.99 7.35
N ALA A 94 6.78 -0.71 7.52
CA ALA A 94 6.30 0.07 8.67
C ALA A 94 4.77 0.15 8.68
N ALA A 95 4.15 0.38 7.52
CA ALA A 95 2.69 0.39 7.39
C ALA A 95 2.08 -0.98 7.74
N ALA A 96 2.69 -2.08 7.25
CA ALA A 96 2.26 -3.44 7.57
C ALA A 96 2.34 -3.71 9.08
N THR A 97 3.44 -3.30 9.70
CA THR A 97 3.68 -3.47 11.15
C THR A 97 2.67 -2.66 11.97
N ALA A 98 2.36 -1.43 11.54
CA ALA A 98 1.35 -0.59 12.21
C ALA A 98 -0.04 -1.27 12.16
N PHE A 99 -0.40 -1.88 11.02
CA PHE A 99 -1.63 -2.66 10.89
C PHE A 99 -1.64 -3.87 11.84
N GLU A 100 -0.56 -4.65 11.86
CA GLU A 100 -0.45 -5.85 12.73
C GLU A 100 -0.57 -5.46 14.22
N ALA A 101 0.06 -4.36 14.61
CA ALA A 101 -0.02 -3.86 15.98
C ALA A 101 -1.46 -3.45 16.33
N ALA A 102 -2.14 -2.77 15.42
CA ALA A 102 -3.54 -2.38 15.61
C ALA A 102 -4.46 -3.60 15.69
N LEU A 103 -4.26 -4.58 14.80
CA LEU A 103 -5.04 -5.82 14.79
C LEU A 103 -4.87 -6.58 16.12
N ALA A 104 -3.64 -6.67 16.61
CA ALA A 104 -3.33 -7.33 17.89
C ALA A 104 -3.92 -6.58 19.09
N ALA A 105 -4.03 -5.26 18.99
CA ALA A 105 -4.57 -4.41 20.07
C ALA A 105 -6.10 -4.34 20.07
N THR A 106 -6.75 -4.66 18.94
CA THR A 106 -8.21 -4.55 18.78
C THR A 106 -8.92 -5.77 19.38
N VAL A 107 -10.03 -5.54 20.08
CA VAL A 107 -10.87 -6.61 20.63
C VAL A 107 -11.47 -7.43 19.49
N HIS A 108 -11.39 -8.76 19.60
CA HIS A 108 -11.95 -9.63 18.58
C HIS A 108 -13.47 -9.48 18.47
N PRO A 109 -14.06 -9.36 17.26
CA PRO A 109 -15.52 -9.16 17.10
C PRO A 109 -16.39 -10.17 17.84
N ALA A 110 -15.95 -11.42 17.97
CA ALA A 110 -16.68 -12.45 18.70
C ALA A 110 -16.75 -12.15 20.20
N ALA A 111 -15.73 -11.49 20.79
CA ALA A 111 -15.74 -11.12 22.20
C ALA A 111 -16.77 -10.01 22.45
N VAL A 112 -16.83 -9.01 21.55
CA VAL A 112 -17.83 -7.94 21.61
C VAL A 112 -19.24 -8.54 21.51
N THR A 113 -19.48 -9.44 20.57
CA THR A 113 -20.75 -10.13 20.39
C THR A 113 -21.13 -10.93 21.64
N ALA A 114 -20.19 -11.68 22.21
CA ALA A 114 -20.41 -12.48 23.41
C ALA A 114 -20.83 -11.61 24.59
N ASN A 115 -20.18 -10.46 24.77
CA ASN A 115 -20.54 -9.48 25.81
C ASN A 115 -21.99 -8.99 25.64
N ARG A 116 -22.40 -8.62 24.43
CA ARG A 116 -23.76 -8.13 24.16
C ARG A 116 -24.81 -9.23 24.32
N VAL A 117 -24.52 -10.48 23.94
CA VAL A 117 -25.39 -11.64 24.16
C VAL A 117 -25.56 -11.89 25.68
N LEU A 118 -24.46 -11.86 26.44
CA LEU A 118 -24.49 -12.02 27.89
C LEU A 118 -25.33 -10.93 28.54
N LEU A 119 -25.13 -9.67 28.13
CA LEU A 119 -25.97 -8.56 28.64
C LEU A 119 -27.46 -8.83 28.42
N GLY A 120 -27.83 -9.24 27.21
CA GLY A 120 -29.23 -9.57 26.88
C GLY A 120 -29.81 -10.66 27.79
N ALA A 121 -29.03 -11.73 28.03
CA ALA A 121 -29.45 -12.82 28.91
C ALA A 121 -29.62 -12.35 30.38
N LEU A 122 -28.67 -11.54 30.87
CA LEU A 122 -28.72 -11.00 32.24
C LEU A 122 -29.93 -10.09 32.43
N VAL A 123 -30.24 -9.22 31.45
CA VAL A 123 -31.38 -8.32 31.47
C VAL A 123 -32.70 -9.14 31.45
N ALA A 124 -32.80 -10.12 30.56
CA ALA A 124 -33.99 -10.96 30.39
C ALA A 124 -34.34 -11.76 31.66
N THR A 125 -33.35 -12.11 32.47
CA THR A 125 -33.52 -12.89 33.68
C THR A 125 -33.51 -12.04 34.96
N ASN A 126 -33.46 -10.71 34.87
CA ASN A 126 -33.32 -9.80 36.02
C ASN A 126 -34.68 -9.44 36.64
N ILE A 127 -35.52 -10.44 36.92
CA ILE A 127 -36.91 -10.25 37.35
C ILE A 127 -36.99 -9.53 38.71
N LEU A 128 -36.10 -9.87 39.64
CA LEU A 128 -36.08 -9.31 41.00
C LEU A 128 -34.87 -8.38 41.24
N GLY A 129 -34.16 -8.00 40.19
CA GLY A 129 -32.99 -7.15 40.32
C GLY A 129 -31.68 -7.90 40.71
N GLN A 130 -31.75 -9.24 40.79
CA GLN A 130 -30.61 -10.05 41.25
C GLN A 130 -29.39 -9.99 40.36
N ASN A 131 -29.59 -9.67 39.06
CA ASN A 131 -28.49 -9.58 38.08
C ASN A 131 -27.88 -8.18 37.94
N THR A 132 -28.41 -7.18 38.68
CA THR A 132 -27.99 -5.78 38.54
C THR A 132 -26.45 -5.60 38.62
N PRO A 133 -25.73 -6.21 39.59
CA PRO A 133 -24.28 -6.07 39.64
C PRO A 133 -23.58 -6.71 38.40
N ALA A 134 -24.08 -7.85 37.91
CA ALA A 134 -23.53 -8.52 36.74
C ALA A 134 -23.77 -7.70 35.45
N ILE A 135 -24.96 -7.08 35.34
CA ILE A 135 -25.30 -6.17 34.24
C ILE A 135 -24.29 -4.99 34.23
N ALA A 136 -24.09 -4.37 35.41
CA ALA A 136 -23.16 -3.24 35.54
C ALA A 136 -21.72 -3.63 35.13
N ALA A 137 -21.27 -4.82 35.57
CA ALA A 137 -19.94 -5.34 35.21
C ALA A 137 -19.82 -5.56 33.71
N THR A 138 -20.84 -6.19 33.08
CA THR A 138 -20.84 -6.45 31.61
C THR A 138 -20.84 -5.14 30.82
N GLU A 139 -21.52 -4.12 31.28
CA GLU A 139 -21.50 -2.79 30.64
C GLU A 139 -20.14 -2.11 30.81
N PHE A 140 -19.51 -2.27 31.97
CA PHE A 140 -18.16 -1.75 32.21
C PHE A 140 -17.16 -2.41 31.25
N ASP A 141 -17.21 -3.75 31.12
CA ASP A 141 -16.36 -4.49 30.17
C ASP A 141 -16.53 -3.97 28.74
N TYR A 142 -17.77 -3.63 28.36
CA TYR A 142 -18.06 -3.08 27.02
C TYR A 142 -17.39 -1.71 26.82
N VAL A 143 -17.45 -0.86 27.82
CA VAL A 143 -16.80 0.47 27.77
C VAL A 143 -15.28 0.29 27.67
N GLU A 144 -14.70 -0.69 28.37
CA GLU A 144 -13.27 -1.01 28.26
C GLU A 144 -12.91 -1.49 26.84
N MET A 145 -13.71 -2.40 26.27
CA MET A 145 -13.53 -2.86 24.88
C MET A 145 -13.60 -1.69 23.91
N TRP A 146 -14.55 -0.77 24.11
CA TRP A 146 -14.68 0.43 23.28
C TRP A 146 -13.42 1.31 23.37
N ALA A 147 -12.96 1.60 24.57
CA ALA A 147 -11.76 2.42 24.79
C ALA A 147 -10.52 1.77 24.16
N GLN A 148 -10.39 0.45 24.28
CA GLN A 148 -9.30 -0.33 23.68
C GLN A 148 -9.32 -0.19 22.15
N ASP A 149 -10.45 -0.41 21.51
CA ASP A 149 -10.61 -0.32 20.05
C ASP A 149 -10.34 1.09 19.54
N VAL A 150 -10.84 2.13 20.24
CA VAL A 150 -10.55 3.52 19.90
C VAL A 150 -9.04 3.79 19.94
N GLY A 151 -8.37 3.32 21.00
CA GLY A 151 -6.92 3.46 21.14
C GLY A 151 -6.16 2.78 20.01
N ALA A 152 -6.55 1.56 19.67
CA ALA A 152 -5.95 0.79 18.56
C ALA A 152 -6.11 1.53 17.21
N MET A 153 -7.31 2.03 16.92
CA MET A 153 -7.60 2.72 15.67
C MET A 153 -6.90 4.07 15.56
N VAL A 154 -6.82 4.83 16.66
CA VAL A 154 -6.09 6.10 16.71
C VAL A 154 -4.60 5.86 16.49
N GLY A 155 -4.04 4.84 17.15
CA GLY A 155 -2.63 4.44 16.97
C GLY A 155 -2.33 4.05 15.52
N TYR A 156 -3.19 3.23 14.92
CA TYR A 156 -3.08 2.83 13.51
C TYR A 156 -3.12 4.04 12.58
N HIS A 157 -4.08 4.94 12.80
CA HIS A 157 -4.22 6.15 11.97
C HIS A 157 -2.97 7.03 12.06
N ALA A 158 -2.44 7.22 13.27
CA ALA A 158 -1.22 8.00 13.50
C ALA A 158 -0.01 7.35 12.81
N GLY A 159 0.15 6.02 12.92
CA GLY A 159 1.23 5.27 12.27
C GLY A 159 1.14 5.37 10.74
N ALA A 160 -0.05 5.18 10.19
CA ALA A 160 -0.28 5.28 8.75
C ALA A 160 -0.02 6.70 8.22
N ALA A 161 -0.42 7.72 8.98
CA ALA A 161 -0.16 9.13 8.64
C ALA A 161 1.34 9.42 8.64
N ALA A 162 2.07 8.96 9.65
CA ALA A 162 3.52 9.14 9.74
C ALA A 162 4.25 8.51 8.54
N VAL A 163 3.84 7.30 8.13
CA VAL A 163 4.38 6.65 6.93
C VAL A 163 4.09 7.51 5.69
N ALA A 164 2.83 7.96 5.53
CA ALA A 164 2.42 8.75 4.36
C ALA A 164 3.21 10.07 4.23
N GLU A 165 3.51 10.71 5.35
CA GLU A 165 4.29 11.96 5.39
C GLU A 165 5.75 11.77 4.96
N THR A 166 6.30 10.55 5.09
CA THR A 166 7.69 10.26 4.72
C THR A 166 7.86 9.81 3.27
N LEU A 167 6.76 9.61 2.53
CA LEU A 167 6.82 9.23 1.12
C LEU A 167 7.37 10.39 0.27
N THR A 168 8.46 10.12 -0.45
CA THR A 168 9.10 11.10 -1.33
C THR A 168 9.02 10.63 -2.78
N PRO A 169 8.74 11.53 -3.74
CA PRO A 169 8.70 11.15 -5.15
C PRO A 169 10.09 10.84 -5.70
N PHE A 170 10.13 9.97 -6.69
CA PHE A 170 11.38 9.66 -7.40
C PHE A 170 11.84 10.87 -8.22
N SER A 171 13.16 11.09 -8.24
CA SER A 171 13.75 12.14 -9.05
C SER A 171 13.72 11.77 -10.54
N VAL A 172 13.53 12.78 -11.39
CA VAL A 172 13.58 12.59 -12.85
C VAL A 172 15.02 12.25 -13.25
N PRO A 173 15.24 11.32 -14.22
CA PRO A 173 16.59 11.04 -14.71
C PRO A 173 17.29 12.31 -15.23
N PRO A 174 18.61 12.44 -15.03
CA PRO A 174 19.34 13.62 -15.46
C PRO A 174 19.59 13.69 -16.98
N LEU A 175 19.24 12.60 -17.69
CA LEU A 175 19.40 12.52 -19.15
C LEU A 175 18.05 12.76 -19.83
N ASP A 176 18.08 13.50 -20.94
CA ASP A 176 16.93 13.56 -21.82
C ASP A 176 16.81 12.22 -22.56
N LEU A 177 15.99 11.34 -21.99
CA LEU A 177 15.81 9.99 -22.51
C LEU A 177 14.94 9.93 -23.77
N ALA A 178 14.50 11.09 -24.31
CA ALA A 178 13.65 11.11 -25.49
C ALA A 178 14.32 10.42 -26.70
N GLY A 179 15.63 10.56 -26.83
CA GLY A 179 16.42 9.88 -27.86
C GLY A 179 16.72 8.40 -27.56
N LEU A 180 16.76 8.00 -26.28
CA LEU A 180 17.02 6.62 -25.87
C LEU A 180 15.71 5.83 -25.68
N ALA A 181 14.59 6.52 -25.47
CA ALA A 181 13.29 5.92 -25.24
C ALA A 181 12.77 5.16 -26.47
N SER A 182 13.22 5.52 -27.67
CA SER A 182 12.84 4.81 -28.90
C SER A 182 13.38 3.36 -28.95
N GLN A 183 14.47 3.06 -28.27
CA GLN A 183 15.07 1.72 -28.24
C GLN A 183 14.82 0.96 -26.93
N ALA A 184 14.65 1.70 -25.82
CA ALA A 184 14.39 1.11 -24.51
C ALA A 184 12.94 1.33 -24.03
N GLY A 185 12.11 1.93 -24.89
CA GLY A 185 10.82 2.48 -24.51
C GLY A 185 9.79 1.49 -23.91
N ALA A 186 9.81 0.26 -24.38
CA ALA A 186 8.85 -0.74 -23.88
C ALA A 186 9.17 -1.20 -22.44
N GLN A 187 10.45 -1.34 -22.10
CA GLN A 187 10.86 -1.81 -20.77
C GLN A 187 10.78 -0.68 -19.72
N LEU A 188 11.25 0.53 -20.10
CA LEU A 188 11.20 1.68 -19.20
C LEU A 188 9.76 2.15 -18.95
N THR A 189 8.90 2.07 -19.97
CA THR A 189 7.47 2.42 -19.81
C THR A 189 6.79 1.42 -18.89
N GLY A 190 7.10 0.13 -19.02
CA GLY A 190 6.57 -0.92 -18.15
C GLY A 190 6.99 -0.72 -16.68
N MET A 191 8.24 -0.35 -16.46
CA MET A 191 8.76 -0.05 -15.11
C MET A 191 8.12 1.23 -14.52
N ALA A 192 8.01 2.29 -15.32
CA ALA A 192 7.40 3.55 -14.90
C ALA A 192 5.90 3.36 -14.57
N THR A 193 5.19 2.57 -15.36
CA THR A 193 3.77 2.27 -15.07
C THR A 193 3.60 1.38 -13.85
N SER A 194 4.50 0.41 -13.62
CA SER A 194 4.45 -0.43 -12.43
C SER A 194 4.80 0.36 -11.16
N VAL A 195 5.77 1.27 -11.25
CA VAL A 195 6.12 2.20 -10.14
C VAL A 195 4.97 3.17 -9.88
N SER A 196 4.37 3.73 -10.93
CA SER A 196 3.20 4.61 -10.79
C SER A 196 2.01 3.89 -10.17
N ALA A 197 1.77 2.64 -10.59
CA ALA A 197 0.70 1.81 -10.02
C ALA A 197 0.99 1.49 -8.55
N ALA A 198 2.25 1.20 -8.20
CA ALA A 198 2.66 0.95 -6.81
C ALA A 198 2.56 2.21 -5.95
N LEU A 199 2.90 3.37 -6.50
CA LEU A 199 2.76 4.67 -5.82
C LEU A 199 1.31 5.14 -5.73
N SER A 200 0.48 4.67 -6.67
CA SER A 200 -0.96 4.92 -6.62
C SER A 200 -1.70 4.03 -5.64
N UNK A 201 -1.08 3.17 -5.27
CA UNK A 201 -1.52 2.50 -4.50
C UNK A 201 -1.52 2.79 -3.40
N PRO A 202 -1.16 3.52 -2.66
CA PRO A 202 -1.61 3.45 -1.29
C PRO A 202 -2.99 4.10 -1.13
N GLN A 203 -3.94 3.51 -1.80
CA GLN A 203 -5.34 3.73 -1.48
C GLN A 203 -5.94 2.61 -0.61
N PRO A 204 -5.17 1.64 -0.04
CA PRO A 204 -5.84 0.70 0.88
C PRO A 204 -6.34 1.41 2.15
N VAL A 205 -5.74 2.54 2.54
CA VAL A 205 -6.20 3.29 3.71
C VAL A 205 -7.48 4.10 3.43
N ARG A 206 -7.75 4.48 2.18
CA ARG A 206 -8.95 5.27 1.84
C ARG A 206 -10.12 4.44 1.32
N CYS A 207 -9.84 3.36 0.57
CA CYS A 207 -10.90 2.53 0.01
C CYS A 207 -11.38 1.45 0.97
N TRP A 208 -10.54 1.06 1.95
CA TRP A 208 -10.88 0.02 2.91
C TRP A 208 -12.10 0.37 3.79
N TRP A 209 -12.33 1.67 3.93
CA TRP A 209 -13.41 2.18 4.79
C TRP A 209 -14.75 2.34 4.09
N SER A 210 -14.83 2.21 2.74
CA SER A 210 -16.02 2.70 2.04
C SER A 210 -17.04 1.63 1.62
N GLU A 211 -16.62 0.38 1.39
CA GLU A 211 -17.55 -0.56 0.76
C GLU A 211 -18.14 -1.63 1.67
N ALA A 212 -17.39 -2.15 2.62
CA ALA A 212 -17.86 -3.27 3.44
C ALA A 212 -18.80 -2.86 4.60
N ALA A 213 -18.72 -1.60 5.06
CA ALA A 213 -19.49 -1.17 6.24
C ALA A 213 -20.79 -0.44 5.90
N LEU A 214 -21.02 -0.07 4.64
CA LEU A 214 -22.18 0.74 4.25
C LEU A 214 -23.36 -0.09 3.71
N ASP A 215 -23.09 -1.33 3.30
CA ASP A 215 -24.15 -2.22 2.78
C ASP A 215 -25.11 -2.71 3.88
N GLU A 216 -24.63 -2.73 5.14
CA GLU A 216 -25.46 -3.20 6.27
C GLU A 216 -26.27 -2.09 6.97
N ILE A 217 -25.96 -0.81 6.71
CA ILE A 217 -26.60 0.30 7.42
C ILE A 217 -27.53 1.14 6.50
N GLY A 218 -27.73 0.72 5.26
CA GLY A 218 -28.69 1.35 4.34
C GLY A 218 -28.42 2.81 4.01
N GLY A 219 -27.17 3.25 4.12
CA GLY A 219 -26.80 4.63 3.84
C GLY A 219 -26.20 4.79 2.45
N THR A 220 -26.98 5.33 1.54
CA THR A 220 -26.49 5.77 0.24
C THR A 220 -25.64 7.02 0.39
N GLY A 221 -24.36 6.89 0.28
CA GLY A 221 -23.54 8.08 0.40
C GLY A 221 -22.05 7.92 0.23
N CYS A 222 -21.60 7.33 -0.88
CA CYS A 222 -20.25 7.61 -1.30
C CYS A 222 -20.33 8.76 -2.31
N GLY A 223 -20.24 9.99 -1.81
CA GLY A 223 -20.12 11.15 -2.67
C GLY A 223 -18.86 11.04 -3.50
N ARG A 224 -19.02 10.97 -4.79
CA ARG A 224 -17.91 11.07 -5.74
C ARG A 224 -17.16 12.37 -5.46
N ILE A 225 -15.98 12.27 -4.85
CA ILE A 225 -15.12 13.44 -4.72
C ILE A 225 -14.68 13.76 -6.16
N SER A 226 -15.31 14.77 -6.74
CA SER A 226 -14.91 15.29 -8.03
C SER A 226 -13.47 15.80 -7.92
N ASP A 227 -12.60 15.21 -8.71
CA ASP A 227 -11.26 15.68 -8.96
C ASP A 227 -11.32 17.13 -9.49
N ARG A 228 -11.33 18.10 -8.59
CA ARG A 228 -10.95 19.45 -8.94
C ARG A 228 -9.45 19.57 -8.73
N GLY A 229 -8.71 19.04 -9.69
CA GLY A 229 -7.30 19.39 -9.84
C GLY A 229 -7.16 20.86 -10.17
N PRO A 230 -6.01 21.47 -9.86
CA PRO A 230 -5.79 22.88 -10.20
C PRO A 230 -5.90 23.09 -11.71
N ALA A 231 -6.68 24.08 -12.07
CA ALA A 231 -6.97 24.44 -13.45
C ALA A 231 -5.69 24.81 -14.20
N GLY A 232 -5.54 24.27 -15.37
CA GLY A 232 -4.72 24.89 -16.41
C GLY A 232 -3.56 24.07 -16.97
N PHE A 233 -3.86 23.20 -17.88
CA PHE A 233 -3.01 23.02 -19.07
C PHE A 233 -3.87 22.37 -20.18
N ALA A 234 -4.24 23.17 -21.14
CA ALA A 234 -4.91 22.68 -22.35
C ALA A 234 -3.83 22.25 -23.35
N ALA A 235 -3.79 20.97 -23.68
CA ALA A 235 -3.09 20.51 -24.86
C ALA A 235 -4.04 19.58 -25.61
N GLY A 236 -4.47 20.01 -26.78
CA GLY A 236 -5.31 19.23 -27.66
C GLY A 236 -4.55 18.10 -28.32
N GLY A 237 -5.17 16.96 -28.42
CA GLY A 237 -4.64 15.84 -29.17
C GLY A 237 -5.78 15.07 -29.83
N PRO A 238 -5.57 14.45 -30.99
CA PRO A 238 -6.62 13.69 -31.67
C PRO A 238 -6.47 12.20 -31.45
N GLY A 239 -7.55 11.49 -31.53
CA GLY A 239 -7.55 10.08 -31.81
C GLY A 239 -8.25 9.17 -30.80
N GLN A 240 -9.50 8.91 -31.09
CA GLN A 240 -10.25 7.83 -30.46
C GLN A 240 -9.73 6.47 -30.92
N ALA A 241 -9.36 5.61 -29.99
CA ALA A 241 -9.20 4.19 -30.28
C ALA A 241 -10.21 3.41 -29.43
N GLU A 242 -11.20 2.84 -30.09
CA GLU A 242 -12.14 1.90 -29.47
C GLU A 242 -11.39 0.61 -29.11
N PHE A 243 -11.34 0.29 -27.83
CA PHE A 243 -10.91 -1.04 -27.40
C PHE A 243 -12.14 -1.88 -27.06
N GLY A 244 -12.37 -2.89 -27.89
CA GLY A 244 -13.44 -3.84 -27.70
C GLY A 244 -13.20 -4.75 -26.48
N HIS A 245 -14.24 -4.94 -25.71
CA HIS A 245 -14.30 -5.91 -24.61
C HIS A 245 -14.23 -7.33 -25.18
N GLN A 246 -13.24 -8.10 -24.79
CA GLN A 246 -13.25 -9.55 -24.94
C GLN A 246 -13.29 -10.21 -23.56
N PRO A 247 -14.22 -11.15 -23.33
CA PRO A 247 -14.22 -11.88 -22.06
C PRO A 247 -13.12 -12.95 -22.03
N PHE A 248 -12.47 -13.06 -20.89
CA PHE A 248 -11.47 -14.10 -20.64
C PHE A 248 -12.18 -15.38 -20.22
N ASP A 249 -12.14 -16.39 -21.07
CA ASP A 249 -12.56 -17.74 -20.72
C ASP A 249 -11.40 -18.47 -20.02
N GLY A 250 -11.73 -19.08 -18.91
CA GLY A 250 -10.77 -19.76 -18.06
C GLY A 250 -10.17 -21.01 -18.65
N ALA A 251 -8.87 -21.15 -18.55
CA ALA A 251 -8.17 -22.40 -18.81
C ALA A 251 -7.66 -22.97 -17.47
N SER A 252 -8.25 -24.10 -17.09
CA SER A 252 -7.78 -24.91 -15.96
C SER A 252 -6.49 -25.61 -16.36
N GLY A 253 -5.39 -25.20 -15.77
CA GLY A 253 -4.07 -25.85 -15.92
C GLY A 253 -3.84 -26.88 -14.82
N HIS A 254 -3.59 -28.09 -15.26
CA HIS A 254 -3.25 -29.28 -14.45
C HIS A 254 -1.84 -29.11 -13.86
N LEU A 255 -1.72 -29.22 -12.54
CA LEU A 255 -0.42 -29.23 -11.86
C LEU A 255 -0.02 -30.68 -11.57
N ASP A 256 0.92 -31.17 -12.35
CA ASP A 256 1.55 -32.48 -12.07
C ASP A 256 2.63 -32.32 -10.98
N ALA A 257 2.53 -33.21 -10.00
CA ALA A 257 3.46 -33.29 -8.87
C ALA A 257 4.83 -33.78 -9.34
N LEU A 258 5.88 -33.01 -9.07
CA LEU A 258 7.26 -33.47 -9.18
C LEU A 258 7.76 -33.92 -7.81
N THR A 259 7.87 -35.26 -7.66
CA THR A 259 8.52 -35.89 -6.53
C THR A 259 10.04 -35.82 -6.71
N VAL A 260 10.74 -35.19 -5.79
CA VAL A 260 12.21 -35.22 -5.76
C VAL A 260 12.63 -36.20 -4.67
N GLN A 261 13.28 -37.24 -5.08
CA GLN A 261 14.04 -38.14 -4.21
C GLN A 261 15.52 -37.71 -4.26
N GLY A 262 16.16 -37.62 -3.10
CA GLY A 262 17.58 -37.40 -2.94
C GLY A 262 17.92 -36.85 -1.58
#